data_700a38f33353ec56868d263af00553b9
#
_entry.id   700a38f33353ec56868d263af00553b9
#
_cell.length_a   1.000
_cell.length_b   1.000
_cell.length_c   1.000
_cell.angle_alpha   90.00
_cell.angle_beta   90.00
_cell.angle_gamma   90.00
#
_symmetry.space_group_name_H-M   'P 1'
#
loop_
_entity.id
_entity.type
_entity.pdbx_description
1 polymer ?
#
loop_
_entity_poly.entity_id
_entity_poly.type
_entity_poly.pdbx_seq_one_letter_code
_entity_poly.pdbx_strand_id
1 'polypeptide(L)'
;LISRRTVLGLMASAFLPGTVRAGDLEPEFLQPLLKARALPALAERLPKNPRAINLAAMGRQPGQYGGTLRTIIGSQKDIRLMTIYGYSRLVGYDEKLNLQPDILERFDVADDRVFTFKIREGHKWSDGSLLTSEDFRYCWEDVWLNDELSQGGLAPALMADGKSPRFEIVDPLTVRYSWDAPNPDFLPKLAAASPLSLVLPAAYLKQFHKKYQDPFRLAGLMKENRAQKWTLLHIRMSRQYRPENPELPTLDPWQNRTKPPAEQFVFERNPFFHRTDENGRQLPYVDRIVMNVSSSAIISAKTGAGESDLQCMGIDFSDYSFLKDAEKRYPVKMHLWKRTQGSRLALLPNLNCADKVWRGLFRDVRVRRALSLAVDRREINLAVFYGLAQESADTVLPESPLYRPEFAKAWIAHDPDQANALLDEVGLKTRDDDGLRILPDGRSAQIIVETAGESTLETDALELITDHWRKIGIALFIRTSQRDIFRSRALGGQIMMSMWSGIDNGVPTADMNPNQLAPTIDDQLQWPLWGAHYLSNGTMGEAPDLPEVVELMALLKRWNASTGATERAEIWNSMLSIYTDQVFSIGTVNGTHQPVLVSSRLRNLPDKALYGYDPTAYFGVYMLDTFWLGES
;
A
#
# COMPACT_ATOMS: atom_id res chain seq x y z
N LEU A 1 -11.90 -72.95 -0.60
CA LEU A 1 -10.51 -73.17 -0.99
C LEU A 1 -9.75 -71.88 -0.90
N ILE A 2 -8.97 -71.77 0.19
CA ILE A 2 -7.76 -70.99 0.48
C ILE A 2 -7.71 -69.51 0.06
N SER A 3 -7.94 -68.69 1.09
CA SER A 3 -7.60 -67.28 1.22
C SER A 3 -6.06 -67.02 1.19
N ARG A 4 -5.63 -65.93 0.54
CA ARG A 4 -4.37 -65.25 0.82
C ARG A 4 -4.65 -63.77 1.10
N ARG A 5 -4.65 -63.41 2.38
CA ARG A 5 -4.54 -62.02 2.86
C ARG A 5 -3.11 -61.55 2.69
N THR A 6 -2.89 -60.54 1.88
CA THR A 6 -1.63 -59.76 1.82
C THR A 6 -1.81 -58.57 2.78
N VAL A 7 -1.05 -58.56 3.86
CA VAL A 7 -0.93 -57.45 4.77
C VAL A 7 0.05 -56.46 4.17
N LEU A 8 -0.43 -55.29 3.73
CA LEU A 8 0.41 -54.12 3.43
C LEU A 8 0.70 -53.40 4.75
N GLY A 9 1.94 -53.52 5.22
CA GLY A 9 2.44 -52.73 6.32
C GLY A 9 2.67 -51.28 5.86
N LEU A 10 1.85 -50.34 6.34
CA LEU A 10 2.16 -48.92 6.30
C LEU A 10 3.31 -48.67 7.30
N MET A 11 4.51 -48.38 6.77
CA MET A 11 5.54 -47.73 7.57
C MET A 11 5.14 -46.25 7.72
N ALA A 12 4.53 -45.90 8.86
CA ALA A 12 4.44 -44.54 9.33
C ALA A 12 5.83 -44.09 9.75
N SER A 13 6.49 -43.31 8.89
CA SER A 13 7.71 -42.58 9.26
C SER A 13 7.30 -41.52 10.27
N ALA A 14 7.44 -41.82 11.55
CA ALA A 14 7.34 -40.83 12.61
C ALA A 14 8.52 -39.87 12.45
N PHE A 15 8.25 -38.67 11.93
CA PHE A 15 9.15 -37.54 12.08
C PHE A 15 9.21 -37.21 13.57
N LEU A 16 10.24 -37.71 14.28
CA LEU A 16 10.61 -37.21 15.59
C LEU A 16 11.04 -35.74 15.41
N PRO A 17 10.48 -34.78 16.16
CA PRO A 17 11.02 -33.41 16.13
C PRO A 17 12.48 -33.51 16.61
N GLY A 18 13.40 -33.13 15.73
CA GLY A 18 14.82 -33.05 16.09
C GLY A 18 14.96 -32.11 17.27
N THR A 19 15.67 -32.57 18.32
CA THR A 19 15.99 -31.71 19.46
C THR A 19 16.87 -30.57 18.97
N VAL A 20 16.27 -29.37 18.86
CA VAL A 20 16.96 -28.13 18.50
C VAL A 20 18.01 -27.88 19.59
N ARG A 21 19.29 -27.88 19.24
CA ARG A 21 20.36 -27.55 20.18
C ARG A 21 20.34 -26.05 20.46
N ALA A 22 20.65 -25.64 21.70
CA ALA A 22 20.68 -24.21 22.07
C ALA A 22 21.56 -23.35 21.15
N GLY A 23 22.58 -23.92 20.50
CA GLY A 23 23.41 -23.25 19.50
C GLY A 23 22.72 -22.98 18.16
N ASP A 24 21.64 -23.69 17.83
CA ASP A 24 20.90 -23.55 16.56
C ASP A 24 19.88 -22.40 16.62
N LEU A 25 19.64 -21.83 17.81
CA LEU A 25 18.70 -20.72 18.03
C LEU A 25 19.33 -19.34 17.80
N GLU A 26 20.67 -19.26 17.78
CA GLU A 26 21.42 -18.00 17.67
C GLU A 26 22.12 -17.91 16.31
N PRO A 27 21.86 -16.86 15.52
CA PRO A 27 22.54 -16.67 14.25
C PRO A 27 24.05 -16.44 14.44
N GLU A 28 24.85 -17.01 13.54
CA GLU A 28 26.31 -16.84 13.53
C GLU A 28 26.72 -15.36 13.48
N PHE A 29 25.95 -14.55 12.78
CA PHE A 29 26.11 -13.11 12.68
C PHE A 29 26.18 -12.39 14.03
N LEU A 30 25.46 -12.87 15.04
CA LEU A 30 25.43 -12.28 16.39
C LEU A 30 26.50 -12.85 17.33
N GLN A 31 27.20 -13.92 16.97
CA GLN A 31 28.19 -14.58 17.82
C GLN A 31 29.33 -13.66 18.34
N PRO A 32 29.85 -12.71 17.52
CA PRO A 32 30.87 -11.77 18.03
C PRO A 32 30.35 -10.91 19.18
N LEU A 33 29.10 -10.41 19.07
CA LEU A 33 28.47 -9.58 20.12
C LEU A 33 28.15 -10.39 21.39
N LEU A 34 27.72 -11.62 21.24
CA LEU A 34 27.45 -12.53 22.35
C LEU A 34 28.73 -12.90 23.08
N LYS A 35 29.81 -13.23 22.37
CA LYS A 35 31.12 -13.53 22.95
C LYS A 35 31.73 -12.32 23.68
N ALA A 36 31.53 -11.13 23.13
CA ALA A 36 31.96 -9.88 23.76
C ALA A 36 31.06 -9.42 24.91
N ARG A 37 29.97 -10.14 25.22
CA ARG A 37 28.92 -9.77 26.19
C ARG A 37 28.30 -8.37 25.90
N ALA A 38 28.37 -7.93 24.66
CA ALA A 38 27.74 -6.70 24.19
C ALA A 38 26.26 -6.92 23.84
N LEU A 39 25.83 -8.17 23.72
CA LEU A 39 24.46 -8.58 23.49
C LEU A 39 24.06 -9.66 24.53
N PRO A 40 22.91 -9.55 25.21
CA PRO A 40 22.42 -10.58 26.13
C PRO A 40 21.95 -11.84 25.35
N ALA A 41 21.77 -12.93 26.10
CA ALA A 41 21.26 -14.19 25.55
C ALA A 41 19.85 -14.04 24.95
N LEU A 42 19.48 -14.92 24.01
CA LEU A 42 18.19 -14.86 23.30
C LEU A 42 16.98 -14.74 24.22
N ALA A 43 16.95 -15.50 25.29
CA ALA A 43 15.85 -15.48 26.27
C ALA A 43 15.65 -14.12 26.96
N GLU A 44 16.71 -13.31 27.04
CA GLU A 44 16.65 -11.96 27.61
C GLU A 44 16.31 -10.91 26.56
N ARG A 45 16.46 -11.23 25.27
CA ARG A 45 16.17 -10.34 24.15
C ARG A 45 14.72 -10.41 23.71
N LEU A 46 14.14 -11.61 23.73
CA LEU A 46 12.74 -11.84 23.36
C LEU A 46 11.78 -11.39 24.46
N PRO A 47 10.56 -10.95 24.10
CA PRO A 47 9.48 -10.80 25.07
C PRO A 47 9.11 -12.17 25.67
N LYS A 48 8.45 -12.18 26.83
CA LYS A 48 8.01 -13.45 27.47
C LYS A 48 7.14 -14.30 26.56
N ASN A 49 6.27 -13.63 25.77
CA ASN A 49 5.39 -14.26 24.80
C ASN A 49 5.74 -13.73 23.39
N PRO A 50 6.80 -14.22 22.73
CA PRO A 50 7.14 -13.82 21.38
C PRO A 50 6.02 -14.20 20.40
N ARG A 51 5.90 -13.51 19.29
CA ARG A 51 4.99 -13.90 18.23
C ARG A 51 5.57 -15.08 17.46
N ALA A 52 5.14 -16.29 17.78
CA ALA A 52 5.53 -17.50 17.05
C ALA A 52 4.75 -17.57 15.71
N ILE A 53 5.48 -17.70 14.61
CA ILE A 53 4.94 -17.81 13.25
C ILE A 53 4.83 -19.29 12.89
N ASN A 54 3.64 -19.75 12.56
CA ASN A 54 3.40 -21.09 12.07
C ASN A 54 3.67 -21.16 10.56
N LEU A 55 4.91 -21.45 10.20
CA LEU A 55 5.36 -21.52 8.79
C LEU A 55 4.65 -22.63 8.03
N ALA A 56 4.41 -23.77 8.69
CA ALA A 56 3.71 -24.90 8.05
C ALA A 56 2.28 -24.53 7.63
N ALA A 57 1.56 -23.72 8.42
CA ALA A 57 0.23 -23.22 8.06
C ALA A 57 0.27 -22.26 6.86
N MET A 58 1.41 -21.63 6.60
CA MET A 58 1.66 -20.76 5.44
C MET A 58 2.22 -21.55 4.23
N GLY A 59 2.33 -22.87 4.31
CA GLY A 59 2.96 -23.71 3.27
C GLY A 59 4.48 -23.51 3.15
N ARG A 60 5.14 -23.07 4.23
CA ARG A 60 6.57 -22.74 4.28
C ARG A 60 7.33 -23.69 5.19
N GLN A 61 8.65 -23.55 5.20
CA GLN A 61 9.56 -24.36 6.01
C GLN A 61 10.43 -23.46 6.90
N PRO A 62 10.85 -23.94 8.07
CA PRO A 62 11.88 -23.27 8.85
C PRO A 62 13.14 -23.06 8.03
N GLY A 63 13.63 -21.81 8.01
CA GLY A 63 14.75 -21.41 7.17
C GLY A 63 16.11 -21.64 7.80
N GLN A 64 17.16 -21.22 7.11
CA GLN A 64 18.53 -21.16 7.61
C GLN A 64 18.90 -19.70 7.88
N TYR A 65 19.65 -19.47 8.94
CA TYR A 65 20.21 -18.15 9.21
C TYR A 65 21.33 -17.81 8.24
N GLY A 66 21.44 -16.52 7.93
CA GLY A 66 22.59 -15.99 7.23
C GLY A 66 22.27 -15.34 5.89
N GLY A 67 23.30 -14.82 5.30
CA GLY A 67 23.28 -14.26 3.97
C GLY A 67 22.87 -12.79 3.89
N THR A 68 22.99 -12.28 2.67
CA THR A 68 22.63 -10.91 2.29
C THR A 68 21.65 -10.94 1.14
N LEU A 69 20.48 -10.35 1.32
CA LEU A 69 19.48 -10.17 0.27
C LEU A 69 19.70 -8.80 -0.38
N ARG A 70 19.86 -8.78 -1.71
CA ARG A 70 20.08 -7.57 -2.49
C ARG A 70 18.79 -7.14 -3.18
N THR A 71 18.53 -5.83 -3.21
CA THR A 71 17.46 -5.21 -3.99
C THR A 71 17.93 -3.88 -4.57
N ILE A 72 17.24 -3.36 -5.58
CA ILE A 72 17.58 -2.12 -6.27
C ILE A 72 16.45 -1.12 -6.08
N ILE A 73 16.80 0.14 -5.78
CA ILE A 73 15.85 1.24 -5.57
C ILE A 73 16.15 2.40 -6.52
N GLY A 74 15.10 3.12 -6.93
CA GLY A 74 15.19 4.24 -7.86
C GLY A 74 15.78 5.51 -7.27
N SER A 75 15.65 5.68 -5.96
CA SER A 75 16.15 6.85 -5.24
C SER A 75 16.44 6.52 -3.78
N GLN A 76 17.24 7.36 -3.12
CA GLN A 76 17.53 7.21 -1.68
C GLN A 76 16.29 7.28 -0.79
N LYS A 77 15.21 7.96 -1.25
CA LYS A 77 13.93 8.04 -0.52
C LYS A 77 13.26 6.67 -0.40
N ASP A 78 13.57 5.74 -1.30
CA ASP A 78 12.93 4.43 -1.38
C ASP A 78 13.43 3.44 -0.33
N ILE A 79 14.39 3.83 0.54
CA ILE A 79 14.71 3.07 1.77
C ILE A 79 13.48 2.86 2.66
N ARG A 80 12.43 3.68 2.53
CA ARG A 80 11.11 3.49 3.15
C ARG A 80 10.49 2.13 2.84
N LEU A 81 10.84 1.51 1.72
CA LEU A 81 10.37 0.18 1.36
C LEU A 81 10.74 -0.86 2.41
N MET A 82 11.83 -0.68 3.16
CA MET A 82 12.19 -1.62 4.23
C MET A 82 11.19 -1.64 5.39
N THR A 83 10.58 -0.50 5.72
CA THR A 83 9.53 -0.45 6.75
C THR A 83 8.20 -1.02 6.24
N ILE A 84 7.96 -0.94 4.92
CA ILE A 84 6.78 -1.54 4.27
C ILE A 84 6.96 -3.06 4.18
N TYR A 85 8.10 -3.53 3.71
CA TYR A 85 8.41 -4.96 3.53
C TYR A 85 8.61 -5.70 4.85
N GLY A 86 9.21 -5.06 5.86
CA GLY A 86 9.39 -5.62 7.20
C GLY A 86 8.07 -5.80 7.93
N TYR A 87 7.10 -4.97 7.64
CA TYR A 87 5.71 -5.02 8.08
C TYR A 87 5.56 -5.36 9.57
N SER A 88 6.36 -4.70 10.40
CA SER A 88 6.19 -4.75 11.84
C SER A 88 5.16 -3.70 12.26
N ARG A 89 3.99 -4.13 12.67
CA ARG A 89 2.82 -3.27 12.95
C ARG A 89 2.30 -3.53 14.36
N LEU A 90 1.66 -2.54 14.99
CA LEU A 90 0.92 -2.79 16.23
C LEU A 90 -0.13 -3.88 16.00
N VAL A 91 -0.92 -3.70 14.95
CA VAL A 91 -1.87 -4.66 14.39
C VAL A 91 -1.58 -4.75 12.90
N GLY A 92 -1.50 -5.93 12.31
CA GLY A 92 -1.24 -6.14 10.89
C GLY A 92 -2.24 -7.09 10.24
N TYR A 93 -2.24 -7.15 8.92
CA TYR A 93 -3.00 -8.15 8.16
C TYR A 93 -2.19 -9.44 8.01
N ASP A 94 -2.88 -10.57 8.04
CA ASP A 94 -2.36 -11.84 7.56
C ASP A 94 -2.53 -11.96 6.02
N GLU A 95 -2.06 -13.07 5.43
CA GLU A 95 -2.18 -13.34 3.98
C GLU A 95 -3.64 -13.43 3.48
N LYS A 96 -4.60 -13.59 4.39
CA LYS A 96 -6.06 -13.62 4.11
C LYS A 96 -6.74 -12.29 4.40
N LEU A 97 -5.95 -11.27 4.70
CA LEU A 97 -6.39 -9.92 5.05
C LEU A 97 -7.24 -9.85 6.34
N ASN A 98 -7.01 -10.75 7.29
CA ASN A 98 -7.57 -10.65 8.63
C ASN A 98 -6.61 -9.85 9.53
N LEU A 99 -7.18 -8.97 10.35
CA LEU A 99 -6.40 -8.22 11.35
C LEU A 99 -5.87 -9.14 12.45
N GLN A 100 -4.58 -9.06 12.73
CA GLN A 100 -3.88 -9.85 13.73
C GLN A 100 -3.01 -8.95 14.62
N PRO A 101 -2.89 -9.24 15.92
CA PRO A 101 -1.90 -8.58 16.76
C PRO A 101 -0.49 -8.99 16.31
N ASP A 102 0.45 -8.02 16.27
CA ASP A 102 1.85 -8.28 15.91
C ASP A 102 2.81 -7.75 16.99
N ILE A 103 3.13 -6.45 17.00
CA ILE A 103 3.88 -5.82 18.11
C ILE A 103 3.09 -5.98 19.40
N LEU A 104 1.78 -5.75 19.33
CA LEU A 104 0.88 -6.00 20.46
C LEU A 104 0.76 -7.50 20.74
N GLU A 105 0.60 -7.86 22.02
CA GLU A 105 0.24 -9.21 22.42
C GLU A 105 -1.21 -9.52 22.05
N ARG A 106 -2.10 -8.55 22.27
CA ARG A 106 -3.51 -8.58 21.90
C ARG A 106 -4.09 -7.19 21.82
N PHE A 107 -5.24 -7.09 21.19
CA PHE A 107 -6.11 -5.92 21.24
C PHE A 107 -7.55 -6.35 21.50
N ASP A 108 -8.30 -5.53 22.22
CA ASP A 108 -9.71 -5.72 22.53
C ASP A 108 -10.48 -4.51 22.01
N VAL A 109 -11.63 -4.74 21.36
CA VAL A 109 -12.49 -3.69 20.79
C VAL A 109 -13.89 -3.79 21.36
N ALA A 110 -14.45 -2.68 21.84
CA ALA A 110 -15.84 -2.60 22.25
C ALA A 110 -16.57 -1.54 21.41
N ASP A 111 -17.62 -1.98 20.72
CA ASP A 111 -18.56 -1.15 19.92
C ASP A 111 -17.87 -0.27 18.86
N ASP A 112 -16.71 -0.69 18.33
CA ASP A 112 -15.83 0.11 17.45
C ASP A 112 -15.47 1.51 18.02
N ARG A 113 -15.58 1.70 19.35
CA ARG A 113 -15.33 2.96 20.05
C ARG A 113 -14.23 2.91 21.08
N VAL A 114 -14.01 1.76 21.70
CA VAL A 114 -13.01 1.57 22.76
C VAL A 114 -12.02 0.50 22.31
N PHE A 115 -10.76 0.89 22.18
CA PHE A 115 -9.67 0.03 21.73
C PHE A 115 -8.64 -0.07 22.86
N THR A 116 -8.47 -1.27 23.40
CA THR A 116 -7.51 -1.56 24.47
C THR A 116 -6.36 -2.39 23.91
N PHE A 117 -5.14 -1.91 24.03
CA PHE A 117 -3.93 -2.50 23.47
C PHE A 117 -3.03 -3.04 24.59
N LYS A 118 -2.69 -4.31 24.52
CA LYS A 118 -1.75 -4.96 25.43
C LYS A 118 -0.40 -5.14 24.75
N ILE A 119 0.64 -4.55 25.33
CA ILE A 119 2.03 -4.68 24.90
C ILE A 119 2.57 -6.03 25.42
N ARG A 120 3.44 -6.70 24.64
CA ARG A 120 4.14 -7.93 25.07
C ARG A 120 5.09 -7.61 26.21
N GLU A 121 5.02 -8.36 27.30
CA GLU A 121 5.92 -8.16 28.44
C GLU A 121 7.38 -8.43 28.04
N GLY A 122 8.25 -7.46 28.31
CA GLY A 122 9.68 -7.56 27.99
C GLY A 122 10.00 -7.25 26.51
N HIS A 123 9.04 -6.75 25.71
CA HIS A 123 9.32 -6.30 24.34
C HIS A 123 10.32 -5.14 24.34
N LYS A 124 11.24 -5.14 23.40
CA LYS A 124 12.34 -4.17 23.32
C LYS A 124 12.43 -3.51 21.96
N TRP A 125 12.88 -2.28 21.95
CA TRP A 125 13.39 -1.59 20.77
C TRP A 125 14.73 -2.19 20.33
N SER A 126 15.18 -1.87 19.12
CA SER A 126 16.43 -2.41 18.56
C SER A 126 17.71 -2.01 19.31
N ASP A 127 17.63 -1.02 20.19
CA ASP A 127 18.71 -0.61 21.10
C ASP A 127 18.69 -1.35 22.46
N GLY A 128 17.69 -2.22 22.67
CA GLY A 128 17.50 -2.99 23.90
C GLY A 128 16.66 -2.27 24.98
N SER A 129 16.25 -1.04 24.77
CA SER A 129 15.31 -0.33 25.68
C SER A 129 13.92 -0.98 25.62
N LEU A 130 13.21 -0.99 26.78
CA LEU A 130 11.88 -1.58 26.88
C LEU A 130 10.84 -0.77 26.15
N LEU A 131 9.96 -1.45 25.41
CA LEU A 131 8.72 -0.88 24.89
C LEU A 131 7.65 -0.90 25.98
N THR A 132 7.11 0.27 26.33
CA THR A 132 6.12 0.43 27.40
C THR A 132 5.03 1.42 27.02
N SER A 133 4.02 1.60 27.89
CA SER A 133 2.99 2.63 27.73
C SER A 133 3.55 4.06 27.66
N GLU A 134 4.77 4.30 28.18
CA GLU A 134 5.44 5.61 28.08
C GLU A 134 5.76 5.99 26.64
N ASP A 135 6.07 5.03 25.74
CA ASP A 135 6.33 5.28 24.33
C ASP A 135 5.05 5.71 23.58
N PHE A 136 3.90 5.19 24.00
CA PHE A 136 2.58 5.63 23.53
C PHE A 136 2.20 6.99 24.10
N ARG A 137 2.40 7.23 25.41
CA ARG A 137 2.15 8.52 26.04
C ARG A 137 2.97 9.63 25.39
N TYR A 138 4.27 9.40 25.20
CA TYR A 138 5.15 10.35 24.54
C TYR A 138 4.67 10.69 23.12
N CYS A 139 4.31 9.67 22.34
CA CYS A 139 3.78 9.86 21.00
C CYS A 139 2.46 10.68 21.03
N TRP A 140 1.57 10.38 21.95
CA TRP A 140 0.29 11.06 22.07
C TRP A 140 0.41 12.48 22.63
N GLU A 141 0.94 12.61 23.85
CA GLU A 141 0.95 13.89 24.57
C GLU A 141 2.03 14.87 24.10
N ASP A 142 3.25 14.35 23.82
CA ASP A 142 4.40 15.21 23.54
C ASP A 142 4.59 15.45 22.05
N VAL A 143 3.98 14.62 21.16
CA VAL A 143 4.10 14.77 19.70
C VAL A 143 2.76 15.12 19.06
N TRP A 144 1.71 14.28 19.17
CA TRP A 144 0.43 14.54 18.52
C TRP A 144 -0.33 15.74 19.09
N LEU A 145 -0.32 15.94 20.40
CA LEU A 145 -0.96 17.09 21.05
C LEU A 145 -0.05 18.32 21.19
N ASN A 146 1.14 18.27 20.61
CA ASN A 146 2.07 19.41 20.64
C ASN A 146 1.84 20.33 19.44
N ASP A 147 1.36 21.55 19.68
CA ASP A 147 1.02 22.55 18.65
C ASP A 147 2.21 22.94 17.74
N GLU A 148 3.44 22.82 18.23
CA GLU A 148 4.62 23.12 17.42
C GLU A 148 5.04 21.95 16.50
N LEU A 149 4.79 20.70 16.92
CA LEU A 149 5.11 19.49 16.14
C LEU A 149 3.97 19.09 15.19
N SER A 150 2.71 19.24 15.64
CA SER A 150 1.50 18.82 14.91
C SER A 150 0.68 20.02 14.41
N GLN A 151 1.33 20.96 13.71
CA GLN A 151 0.70 22.17 13.18
C GLN A 151 -0.48 21.90 12.24
N GLY A 152 -0.52 20.73 11.60
CA GLY A 152 -1.64 20.27 10.75
C GLY A 152 -2.80 19.62 11.52
N GLY A 153 -2.73 19.57 12.85
CA GLY A 153 -3.71 18.86 13.69
C GLY A 153 -3.48 17.34 13.72
N LEU A 154 -4.45 16.63 14.29
CA LEU A 154 -4.42 15.17 14.38
C LEU A 154 -4.70 14.51 13.01
N ALA A 155 -4.12 13.34 12.78
CA ALA A 155 -4.43 12.55 11.59
C ALA A 155 -5.95 12.24 11.53
N PRO A 156 -6.59 12.29 10.34
CA PRO A 156 -8.02 12.01 10.20
C PRO A 156 -8.46 10.69 10.82
N ALA A 157 -7.62 9.65 10.76
CA ALA A 157 -7.90 8.35 11.38
C ALA A 157 -7.98 8.38 12.93
N LEU A 158 -7.47 9.44 13.56
CA LEU A 158 -7.64 9.68 15.00
C LEU A 158 -8.93 10.44 15.32
N MET A 159 -9.70 10.86 14.33
CA MET A 159 -10.91 11.64 14.52
C MET A 159 -12.15 10.78 14.28
N ALA A 160 -13.10 10.78 15.21
CA ALA A 160 -14.42 10.20 15.03
C ALA A 160 -15.47 11.28 15.31
N ASP A 161 -16.37 11.51 14.36
CA ASP A 161 -17.37 12.60 14.41
C ASP A 161 -16.76 13.96 14.81
N GLY A 162 -15.60 14.28 14.21
CA GLY A 162 -14.87 15.54 14.45
C GLY A 162 -14.18 15.65 15.82
N LYS A 163 -14.16 14.58 16.62
CA LYS A 163 -13.55 14.57 17.97
C LYS A 163 -12.34 13.64 18.03
N SER A 164 -11.32 14.08 18.78
CA SER A 164 -10.14 13.27 19.13
C SER A 164 -10.48 12.20 20.17
N PRO A 165 -9.66 11.12 20.28
CA PRO A 165 -9.85 10.12 21.33
C PRO A 165 -9.49 10.66 22.72
N ARG A 166 -10.06 10.01 23.74
CA ARG A 166 -9.48 9.98 25.07
C ARG A 166 -8.40 8.90 25.08
N PHE A 167 -7.21 9.27 25.50
CA PHE A 167 -6.09 8.35 25.70
C PHE A 167 -5.91 8.07 27.19
N GLU A 168 -5.69 6.81 27.55
CA GLU A 168 -5.52 6.36 28.93
C GLU A 168 -4.40 5.35 29.05
N ILE A 169 -3.50 5.53 30.01
CA ILE A 169 -2.58 4.49 30.46
C ILE A 169 -3.29 3.66 31.56
N VAL A 170 -3.63 2.43 31.23
CA VAL A 170 -4.29 1.51 32.19
C VAL A 170 -3.26 0.90 33.14
N ASP A 171 -2.12 0.48 32.58
CA ASP A 171 -0.95 -0.03 33.30
C ASP A 171 0.32 0.14 32.43
N PRO A 172 1.54 -0.18 32.93
CA PRO A 172 2.79 -0.02 32.17
C PRO A 172 2.83 -0.75 30.82
N LEU A 173 1.96 -1.74 30.60
CA LEU A 173 1.88 -2.54 29.37
C LEU A 173 0.52 -2.45 28.67
N THR A 174 -0.39 -1.58 29.15
CA THR A 174 -1.74 -1.48 28.59
C THR A 174 -2.13 -0.01 28.38
N VAL A 175 -2.54 0.32 27.16
CA VAL A 175 -3.08 1.64 26.80
C VAL A 175 -4.46 1.49 26.21
N ARG A 176 -5.26 2.57 26.28
CA ARG A 176 -6.62 2.61 25.73
C ARG A 176 -6.84 3.89 24.97
N TYR A 177 -7.46 3.75 23.78
CA TYR A 177 -8.03 4.86 23.01
C TYR A 177 -9.54 4.71 22.98
N SER A 178 -10.30 5.79 23.23
CA SER A 178 -11.75 5.73 23.24
C SER A 178 -12.39 7.01 22.68
N TRP A 179 -13.47 6.83 21.92
CA TRP A 179 -14.27 7.89 21.30
C TRP A 179 -15.72 7.81 21.77
N ASP A 180 -16.47 8.91 21.61
CA ASP A 180 -17.91 8.92 21.82
C ASP A 180 -18.68 8.29 20.65
N ALA A 181 -18.11 8.36 19.43
CA ALA A 181 -18.63 7.75 18.21
C ALA A 181 -17.75 6.57 17.76
N PRO A 182 -18.24 5.63 16.92
CA PRO A 182 -17.43 4.58 16.32
C PRO A 182 -16.27 5.13 15.50
N ASN A 183 -15.14 4.40 15.48
CA ASN A 183 -13.99 4.64 14.60
C ASN A 183 -13.56 3.34 13.92
N PRO A 184 -14.33 2.83 12.96
CA PRO A 184 -14.04 1.55 12.30
C PRO A 184 -12.74 1.55 11.49
N ASP A 185 -12.26 2.72 11.06
CA ASP A 185 -11.01 2.86 10.28
C ASP A 185 -9.73 2.79 11.16
N PHE A 186 -9.85 2.82 12.49
CA PHE A 186 -8.70 2.95 13.38
C PHE A 186 -7.72 1.76 13.28
N LEU A 187 -8.20 0.51 13.39
CA LEU A 187 -7.33 -0.68 13.26
C LEU A 187 -6.79 -0.88 11.84
N PRO A 188 -7.59 -0.74 10.76
CA PRO A 188 -7.09 -0.77 9.40
C PRO A 188 -5.95 0.22 9.13
N LYS A 189 -6.00 1.42 9.71
CA LYS A 189 -4.91 2.41 9.59
C LYS A 189 -3.64 2.03 10.35
N LEU A 190 -3.73 1.22 11.39
CA LEU A 190 -2.55 0.65 12.07
C LEU A 190 -1.90 -0.46 11.23
N ALA A 191 -2.70 -1.17 10.42
CA ALA A 191 -2.27 -2.27 9.56
C ALA A 191 -1.83 -1.82 8.15
N ALA A 192 -1.99 -0.55 7.80
CA ALA A 192 -1.65 -0.02 6.48
C ALA A 192 -0.14 -0.15 6.15
N ALA A 193 0.20 -0.08 4.87
CA ALA A 193 1.59 -0.02 4.41
C ALA A 193 2.35 1.18 5.00
N SER A 194 1.67 2.33 5.12
CA SER A 194 2.12 3.49 5.91
C SER A 194 1.22 3.63 7.13
N PRO A 195 1.57 3.01 8.26
CA PRO A 195 0.69 2.92 9.41
C PRO A 195 0.54 4.26 10.13
N LEU A 196 -0.61 4.44 10.78
CA LEU A 196 -0.79 5.48 11.78
C LEU A 196 0.20 5.27 12.93
N SER A 197 1.07 6.25 13.19
CA SER A 197 2.05 6.16 14.26
C SER A 197 1.41 6.47 15.62
N LEU A 198 1.38 5.48 16.50
CA LEU A 198 0.90 5.63 17.89
C LEU A 198 2.02 5.41 18.92
N VAL A 199 3.20 5.01 18.48
CA VAL A 199 4.32 4.66 19.36
C VAL A 199 5.63 5.19 18.81
N LEU A 200 6.44 5.79 19.68
CA LEU A 200 7.77 6.34 19.34
C LEU A 200 8.75 6.01 20.47
N PRO A 201 10.06 5.76 20.17
CA PRO A 201 11.06 5.45 21.20
C PRO A 201 11.33 6.68 22.09
N ALA A 202 10.53 6.82 23.16
CA ALA A 202 10.53 7.99 24.03
C ALA A 202 11.90 8.26 24.65
N ALA A 203 12.59 7.22 25.13
CA ALA A 203 13.92 7.34 25.74
C ALA A 203 14.92 7.98 24.79
N TYR A 204 14.91 7.60 23.51
CA TYR A 204 15.78 8.17 22.47
C TYR A 204 15.34 9.59 22.08
N LEU A 205 14.04 9.82 21.85
CA LEU A 205 13.56 11.09 21.26
C LEU A 205 13.50 12.26 22.23
N LYS A 206 13.41 12.01 23.54
CA LYS A 206 13.45 13.06 24.58
C LYS A 206 14.68 13.95 24.49
N GLN A 207 15.82 13.46 24.00
CA GLN A 207 17.02 14.27 23.80
C GLN A 207 16.86 15.36 22.74
N PHE A 208 15.88 15.23 21.83
CA PHE A 208 15.60 16.19 20.76
C PHE A 208 14.34 17.03 21.03
N HIS A 209 13.76 16.92 22.24
CA HIS A 209 12.52 17.58 22.57
C HIS A 209 12.71 18.66 23.64
N LYS A 210 12.25 19.90 23.36
CA LYS A 210 12.47 21.08 24.21
C LYS A 210 11.96 20.93 25.65
N LYS A 211 10.97 20.06 25.90
CA LYS A 211 10.40 19.78 27.23
C LYS A 211 11.39 19.02 28.13
N TYR A 212 12.28 18.22 27.53
CA TYR A 212 13.11 17.26 28.25
C TYR A 212 14.60 17.57 28.17
N GLN A 213 15.03 18.25 27.10
CA GLN A 213 16.46 18.53 26.88
C GLN A 213 16.83 19.91 27.37
N ASP A 214 18.04 20.01 27.92
CA ASP A 214 18.66 21.30 28.25
C ASP A 214 18.73 22.21 27.02
N PRO A 215 18.36 23.51 27.12
CA PRO A 215 18.31 24.42 25.97
C PRO A 215 19.64 24.59 25.25
N PHE A 216 20.76 24.63 25.98
CA PHE A 216 22.09 24.79 25.37
C PHE A 216 22.52 23.54 24.61
N ARG A 217 22.25 22.35 25.19
CA ARG A 217 22.49 21.07 24.54
C ARG A 217 21.59 20.88 23.32
N LEU A 218 20.32 21.25 23.41
CA LEU A 218 19.39 21.20 22.28
C LEU A 218 19.86 22.14 21.15
N ALA A 219 20.32 23.34 21.45
CA ALA A 219 20.90 24.27 20.47
C ALA A 219 22.14 23.67 19.80
N GLY A 220 23.01 22.98 20.56
CA GLY A 220 24.13 22.21 20.04
C GLY A 220 23.72 21.15 19.03
N LEU A 221 22.76 20.28 19.40
CA LEU A 221 22.21 19.25 18.54
C LEU A 221 21.54 19.81 17.27
N MET A 222 20.84 20.94 17.38
CA MET A 222 20.28 21.65 16.22
C MET A 222 21.37 22.10 15.25
N LYS A 223 22.47 22.70 15.77
CA LYS A 223 23.62 23.15 14.97
C LYS A 223 24.29 21.96 14.27
N GLU A 224 24.59 20.88 14.99
CA GLU A 224 25.20 19.65 14.44
C GLU A 224 24.37 19.07 13.31
N ASN A 225 23.05 19.07 13.47
CA ASN A 225 22.11 18.52 12.49
C ASN A 225 21.59 19.55 11.48
N ARG A 226 22.12 20.78 11.43
CA ARG A 226 21.70 21.86 10.53
C ARG A 226 20.18 22.09 10.55
N ALA A 227 19.58 22.02 11.74
CA ALA A 227 18.17 22.25 11.94
C ALA A 227 17.93 23.69 12.43
N GLN A 228 17.04 24.44 11.77
CA GLN A 228 16.71 25.82 12.13
C GLN A 228 15.79 25.91 13.37
N LYS A 229 15.01 24.85 13.63
CA LYS A 229 14.06 24.74 14.73
C LYS A 229 14.20 23.36 15.37
N TRP A 230 13.94 23.28 16.68
CA TRP A 230 13.90 22.01 17.41
C TRP A 230 12.87 21.03 16.83
N THR A 231 11.75 21.54 16.35
CA THR A 231 10.69 20.74 15.73
C THR A 231 11.18 20.04 14.45
N LEU A 232 11.93 20.75 13.60
CA LEU A 232 12.53 20.16 12.39
C LEU A 232 13.56 19.09 12.74
N LEU A 233 14.34 19.32 13.83
CA LEU A 233 15.27 18.32 14.35
C LEU A 233 14.50 17.07 14.82
N HIS A 234 13.50 17.26 15.71
CA HIS A 234 12.70 16.17 16.25
C HIS A 234 12.03 15.36 15.14
N ILE A 235 11.34 16.01 14.19
CA ILE A 235 10.69 15.35 13.05
C ILE A 235 11.70 14.54 12.23
N ARG A 236 12.90 15.07 11.99
CA ARG A 236 13.93 14.33 11.26
C ARG A 236 14.42 13.11 12.03
N MET A 237 14.62 13.25 13.34
CA MET A 237 15.13 12.17 14.18
C MET A 237 14.10 11.09 14.47
N SER A 238 12.79 11.38 14.35
CA SER A 238 11.69 10.47 14.66
C SER A 238 11.08 9.75 13.44
N ARG A 239 11.63 9.92 12.24
CA ARG A 239 11.05 9.36 10.99
C ARG A 239 11.20 7.84 10.91
N GLN A 240 10.29 7.10 11.53
CA GLN A 240 10.26 5.63 11.45
C GLN A 240 9.94 5.14 10.02
N TYR A 241 8.95 5.74 9.36
CA TYR A 241 8.53 5.34 8.01
C TYR A 241 9.61 5.51 6.93
N ARG A 242 10.56 6.44 7.12
CA ARG A 242 11.72 6.63 6.25
C ARG A 242 12.97 6.67 7.10
N PRO A 243 13.59 5.49 7.35
CA PRO A 243 14.64 5.32 8.36
C PRO A 243 15.99 5.91 7.89
N GLU A 244 16.04 7.23 7.71
CA GLU A 244 17.26 7.98 7.34
C GLU A 244 18.23 8.13 8.51
N ASN A 245 17.73 8.00 9.73
CA ASN A 245 18.53 8.09 10.95
C ASN A 245 18.89 6.67 11.45
N PRO A 246 20.15 6.21 11.26
CA PRO A 246 20.56 4.87 11.70
C PRO A 246 20.55 4.66 13.22
N GLU A 247 20.54 5.75 14.00
CA GLU A 247 20.53 5.70 15.46
C GLU A 247 19.11 5.59 16.04
N LEU A 248 18.07 5.84 15.22
CA LEU A 248 16.68 5.72 15.67
C LEU A 248 16.36 4.26 15.98
N PRO A 249 16.00 3.94 17.24
CA PRO A 249 15.53 2.60 17.57
C PRO A 249 14.27 2.23 16.78
N THR A 250 14.21 0.98 16.31
CA THR A 250 13.09 0.47 15.53
C THR A 250 12.55 -0.82 16.13
N LEU A 251 11.29 -1.15 15.77
CA LEU A 251 10.65 -2.44 16.03
C LEU A 251 10.63 -3.32 14.77
N ASP A 252 11.21 -2.85 13.66
CA ASP A 252 11.31 -3.59 12.41
C ASP A 252 12.34 -4.73 12.49
N PRO A 253 12.24 -5.76 11.62
CA PRO A 253 13.17 -6.89 11.61
C PRO A 253 14.60 -6.53 11.22
N TRP A 254 14.79 -5.43 10.48
CA TRP A 254 16.11 -4.90 10.10
C TRP A 254 16.21 -3.41 10.39
N GLN A 255 17.37 -2.97 10.83
CA GLN A 255 17.70 -1.58 11.12
C GLN A 255 18.70 -1.04 10.09
N ASN A 256 18.44 0.15 9.54
CA ASN A 256 19.37 0.83 8.66
C ASN A 256 20.69 1.14 9.40
N ARG A 257 21.83 0.90 8.74
CA ARG A 257 23.18 1.24 9.24
C ARG A 257 23.86 2.32 8.39
N THR A 258 23.23 2.76 7.31
CA THR A 258 23.82 3.71 6.37
C THR A 258 23.14 5.07 6.46
N LYS A 259 23.92 6.11 6.73
CA LYS A 259 23.42 7.49 6.76
C LYS A 259 23.39 8.09 5.35
N PRO A 260 22.31 8.75 4.93
CA PRO A 260 22.28 9.46 3.65
C PRO A 260 23.23 10.68 3.67
N PRO A 261 23.79 11.12 2.49
CA PRO A 261 23.58 10.53 1.16
C PRO A 261 24.47 9.29 0.94
N ALA A 262 23.94 8.27 0.27
CA ALA A 262 24.66 7.04 -0.06
C ALA A 262 24.13 6.42 -1.35
N GLU A 263 24.96 5.66 -2.06
CA GLU A 263 24.57 4.87 -3.24
C GLU A 263 24.13 3.46 -2.86
N GLN A 264 24.41 3.05 -1.63
CA GLN A 264 24.04 1.74 -1.08
C GLN A 264 23.62 1.93 0.38
N PHE A 265 22.49 1.31 0.73
CA PHE A 265 21.99 1.27 2.12
C PHE A 265 22.03 -0.16 2.63
N VAL A 266 22.64 -0.33 3.81
CA VAL A 266 22.76 -1.63 4.48
C VAL A 266 21.81 -1.66 5.67
N PHE A 267 20.94 -2.65 5.69
CA PHE A 267 20.07 -2.96 6.81
C PHE A 267 20.55 -4.25 7.46
N GLU A 268 20.75 -4.23 8.77
CA GLU A 268 21.18 -5.39 9.55
C GLU A 268 20.05 -5.87 10.45
N ARG A 269 20.02 -7.17 10.71
CA ARG A 269 19.01 -7.79 11.58
C ARG A 269 18.93 -7.09 12.94
N ASN A 270 17.70 -6.88 13.40
CA ASN A 270 17.41 -6.39 14.73
C ASN A 270 17.55 -7.54 15.74
N PRO A 271 18.52 -7.50 16.67
CA PRO A 271 18.74 -8.59 17.62
C PRO A 271 17.64 -8.70 18.69
N PHE A 272 16.76 -7.71 18.80
CA PHE A 272 15.63 -7.68 19.73
C PHE A 272 14.27 -7.88 19.06
N PHE A 273 14.25 -8.34 17.80
CA PHE A 273 13.01 -8.53 17.07
C PHE A 273 12.13 -9.60 17.74
N HIS A 274 10.83 -9.34 17.83
CA HIS A 274 9.89 -10.07 18.69
C HIS A 274 9.30 -11.34 18.07
N ARG A 275 9.51 -11.60 16.78
CA ARG A 275 8.96 -12.77 16.09
C ARG A 275 9.93 -13.95 16.14
N THR A 276 9.35 -15.15 16.27
CA THR A 276 10.07 -16.43 16.16
C THR A 276 9.36 -17.33 15.15
N ASP A 277 10.06 -18.35 14.65
CA ASP A 277 9.40 -19.47 14.00
C ASP A 277 8.78 -20.42 15.07
N GLU A 278 8.09 -21.47 14.62
CA GLU A 278 7.48 -22.48 15.49
C GLU A 278 8.47 -23.28 16.33
N ASN A 279 9.78 -23.23 16.00
CA ASN A 279 10.86 -23.90 16.75
C ASN A 279 11.52 -22.95 17.76
N GLY A 280 11.02 -21.72 17.90
CA GLY A 280 11.58 -20.69 18.80
C GLY A 280 12.81 -19.98 18.26
N ARG A 281 13.16 -20.13 16.97
CA ARG A 281 14.28 -19.43 16.33
C ARG A 281 13.86 -18.01 16.01
N GLN A 282 14.63 -17.03 16.50
CA GLN A 282 14.34 -15.61 16.29
C GLN A 282 14.44 -15.20 14.81
N LEU A 283 13.40 -14.61 14.25
CA LEU A 283 13.43 -13.98 12.92
C LEU A 283 14.15 -12.60 12.96
N PRO A 284 14.59 -12.08 11.82
CA PRO A 284 14.55 -12.65 10.48
C PRO A 284 15.60 -13.75 10.27
N TYR A 285 15.44 -14.57 9.23
CA TYR A 285 16.48 -15.53 8.83
C TYR A 285 17.65 -14.86 8.15
N VAL A 286 17.39 -13.90 7.24
CA VAL A 286 18.44 -13.15 6.52
C VAL A 286 19.10 -12.15 7.45
N ASP A 287 20.45 -12.13 7.46
CA ASP A 287 21.21 -11.23 8.33
C ASP A 287 21.23 -9.78 7.84
N ARG A 288 21.32 -9.59 6.52
CA ARG A 288 21.44 -8.26 5.91
C ARG A 288 20.54 -8.10 4.70
N ILE A 289 20.02 -6.89 4.52
CA ILE A 289 19.43 -6.45 3.26
C ILE A 289 20.24 -5.28 2.74
N VAL A 290 20.61 -5.34 1.46
CA VAL A 290 21.37 -4.29 0.77
C VAL A 290 20.50 -3.70 -0.32
N MET A 291 20.24 -2.39 -0.22
CA MET A 291 19.50 -1.63 -1.23
C MET A 291 20.49 -0.77 -2.03
N ASN A 292 20.65 -1.09 -3.31
CA ASN A 292 21.51 -0.34 -4.23
C ASN A 292 20.68 0.73 -4.94
N VAL A 293 21.13 1.98 -4.91
CA VAL A 293 20.50 3.09 -5.64
C VAL A 293 20.90 3.01 -7.11
N SER A 294 19.95 3.08 -8.02
CA SER A 294 20.19 3.07 -9.45
C SER A 294 19.17 3.94 -10.18
N SER A 295 19.50 4.41 -11.38
CA SER A 295 18.51 5.07 -12.23
C SER A 295 17.33 4.12 -12.52
N SER A 296 16.10 4.62 -12.42
CA SER A 296 14.89 3.84 -12.70
C SER A 296 14.91 3.20 -14.08
N ALA A 297 15.51 3.86 -15.07
CA ALA A 297 15.59 3.38 -16.45
C ALA A 297 16.41 2.08 -16.64
N ILE A 298 17.28 1.72 -15.68
CA ILE A 298 18.15 0.54 -15.79
C ILE A 298 17.87 -0.54 -14.73
N ILE A 299 16.88 -0.32 -13.86
CA ILE A 299 16.54 -1.30 -12.81
C ILE A 299 16.15 -2.64 -13.43
N SER A 300 15.31 -2.64 -14.46
CA SER A 300 14.89 -3.86 -15.17
C SER A 300 16.08 -4.62 -15.75
N ALA A 301 17.00 -3.93 -16.41
CA ALA A 301 18.21 -4.52 -16.99
C ALA A 301 19.13 -5.15 -15.92
N LYS A 302 19.39 -4.44 -14.82
CA LYS A 302 20.18 -4.93 -13.69
C LYS A 302 19.52 -6.13 -13.00
N THR A 303 18.20 -6.07 -12.85
CA THR A 303 17.41 -7.16 -12.28
C THR A 303 17.51 -8.42 -13.14
N GLY A 304 17.34 -8.29 -14.46
CA GLY A 304 17.51 -9.38 -15.41
C GLY A 304 18.93 -9.95 -15.45
N ALA A 305 19.95 -9.16 -15.10
CA ALA A 305 21.34 -9.60 -14.97
C ALA A 305 21.66 -10.30 -13.63
N GLY A 306 20.68 -10.46 -12.72
CA GLY A 306 20.86 -11.13 -11.43
C GLY A 306 21.56 -10.26 -10.37
N GLU A 307 21.56 -8.93 -10.52
CA GLU A 307 22.14 -8.02 -9.53
C GLU A 307 21.27 -7.85 -8.27
N SER A 308 20.03 -8.35 -8.27
CA SER A 308 19.12 -8.40 -7.13
C SER A 308 18.71 -9.83 -6.79
N ASP A 309 18.41 -10.08 -5.50
CA ASP A 309 17.90 -11.37 -5.03
C ASP A 309 16.37 -11.36 -4.88
N LEU A 310 15.77 -10.18 -4.78
CA LEU A 310 14.33 -9.94 -4.74
C LEU A 310 14.05 -8.57 -5.34
N GLN A 311 13.27 -8.51 -6.43
CA GLN A 311 12.90 -7.27 -7.10
C GLN A 311 11.46 -7.26 -7.56
N CYS A 312 10.74 -6.17 -7.26
CA CYS A 312 9.42 -5.86 -7.78
C CYS A 312 9.28 -4.38 -8.14
N MET A 313 9.89 -3.48 -7.34
CA MET A 313 9.86 -2.03 -7.62
C MET A 313 10.81 -1.70 -8.78
N GLY A 314 10.36 -0.78 -9.64
CA GLY A 314 11.14 -0.36 -10.81
C GLY A 314 11.16 -1.37 -11.96
N ILE A 315 10.29 -2.39 -11.90
CA ILE A 315 9.97 -3.30 -13.01
C ILE A 315 8.46 -3.34 -13.21
N ASP A 316 8.00 -3.44 -14.45
CA ASP A 316 6.58 -3.46 -14.79
C ASP A 316 6.28 -4.63 -15.75
N PHE A 317 5.02 -4.81 -16.10
CA PHE A 317 4.58 -5.88 -17.00
C PHE A 317 5.16 -5.74 -18.43
N SER A 318 5.47 -4.52 -18.87
CA SER A 318 6.21 -4.29 -20.13
C SER A 318 7.58 -4.99 -20.17
N ASP A 319 8.20 -5.24 -19.01
CA ASP A 319 9.47 -5.95 -18.89
C ASP A 319 9.33 -7.49 -18.99
N TYR A 320 8.10 -8.01 -19.06
CA TYR A 320 7.80 -9.44 -18.93
C TYR A 320 8.67 -10.33 -19.83
N SER A 321 8.68 -10.05 -21.13
CA SER A 321 9.39 -10.87 -22.11
C SER A 321 10.90 -10.86 -21.86
N PHE A 322 11.47 -9.70 -21.56
CA PHE A 322 12.89 -9.54 -21.24
C PHE A 322 13.27 -10.30 -19.97
N LEU A 323 12.49 -10.14 -18.90
CA LEU A 323 12.74 -10.80 -17.61
C LEU A 323 12.53 -12.32 -17.70
N LYS A 324 11.58 -12.77 -18.53
CA LYS A 324 11.38 -14.21 -18.79
C LYS A 324 12.55 -14.83 -19.52
N ASP A 325 13.17 -14.11 -20.44
CA ASP A 325 14.40 -14.57 -21.10
C ASP A 325 15.62 -14.57 -20.18
N ALA A 326 15.64 -13.74 -19.14
CA ALA A 326 16.71 -13.72 -18.14
C ALA A 326 16.81 -15.05 -17.37
N GLU A 327 15.70 -15.74 -17.11
CA GLU A 327 15.68 -17.06 -16.46
C GLU A 327 16.54 -18.12 -17.19
N LYS A 328 16.76 -17.96 -18.50
CA LYS A 328 17.57 -18.89 -19.31
C LYS A 328 19.08 -18.69 -19.14
N ARG A 329 19.48 -17.52 -18.64
CA ARG A 329 20.88 -17.07 -18.59
C ARG A 329 21.43 -16.89 -17.17
N TYR A 330 20.54 -16.58 -16.22
CA TYR A 330 20.89 -16.24 -14.84
C TYR A 330 20.09 -17.11 -13.87
N PRO A 331 20.61 -17.37 -12.66
CA PRO A 331 19.92 -18.16 -11.64
C PRO A 331 18.82 -17.32 -10.95
N VAL A 332 17.85 -16.90 -11.74
CA VAL A 332 16.68 -16.12 -11.31
C VAL A 332 15.39 -16.81 -11.71
N LYS A 333 14.30 -16.54 -11.00
CA LYS A 333 12.95 -17.02 -11.29
C LYS A 333 12.00 -15.83 -11.24
N MET A 334 11.11 -15.75 -12.22
CA MET A 334 10.07 -14.72 -12.26
C MET A 334 8.73 -15.31 -11.81
N HIS A 335 8.12 -14.66 -10.85
CA HIS A 335 6.74 -14.90 -10.45
C HIS A 335 5.85 -13.78 -11.00
N LEU A 336 4.61 -14.11 -11.28
CA LEU A 336 3.59 -13.15 -11.68
C LEU A 336 2.56 -13.05 -10.55
N TRP A 337 2.65 -11.98 -9.76
CA TRP A 337 1.71 -11.72 -8.69
C TRP A 337 0.58 -10.83 -9.18
N LYS A 338 -0.65 -11.14 -8.76
CA LYS A 338 -1.82 -10.37 -9.17
C LYS A 338 -1.83 -9.01 -8.48
N ARG A 339 -1.88 -7.92 -9.26
CA ARG A 339 -2.05 -6.57 -8.73
C ARG A 339 -3.45 -6.40 -8.13
N THR A 340 -3.51 -5.66 -7.02
CA THR A 340 -4.76 -5.44 -6.28
C THR A 340 -5.59 -4.26 -6.79
N GLN A 341 -5.14 -3.50 -7.77
CA GLN A 341 -5.84 -2.32 -8.28
C GLN A 341 -7.17 -2.70 -8.98
N GLY A 342 -8.22 -1.92 -8.76
CA GLY A 342 -9.53 -2.10 -9.40
C GLY A 342 -9.51 -1.93 -10.91
N SER A 343 -8.60 -1.08 -11.41
CA SER A 343 -8.17 -1.04 -12.81
C SER A 343 -6.70 -0.66 -12.90
N ARG A 344 -5.94 -1.35 -13.75
CA ARG A 344 -4.51 -1.03 -13.96
C ARG A 344 -4.34 0.30 -14.68
N LEU A 345 -5.18 0.53 -15.67
CA LEU A 345 -5.27 1.76 -16.46
C LEU A 345 -6.72 2.21 -16.45
N ALA A 346 -7.00 3.37 -15.92
CA ALA A 346 -8.32 4.00 -15.91
C ALA A 346 -8.26 5.40 -16.51
N LEU A 347 -9.24 5.75 -17.31
CA LEU A 347 -9.48 7.12 -17.73
C LEU A 347 -10.34 7.80 -16.67
N LEU A 348 -9.92 8.95 -16.19
CA LEU A 348 -10.53 9.71 -15.11
C LEU A 348 -11.03 11.05 -15.64
N PRO A 349 -12.30 11.12 -16.14
CA PRO A 349 -12.92 12.37 -16.57
C PRO A 349 -13.00 13.34 -15.41
N ASN A 350 -12.41 14.53 -15.51
CA ASN A 350 -12.40 15.49 -14.41
C ASN A 350 -13.72 16.28 -14.34
N LEU A 351 -14.57 15.94 -13.38
CA LEU A 351 -15.86 16.59 -13.14
C LEU A 351 -15.75 18.04 -12.62
N ASN A 352 -14.52 18.46 -12.31
CA ASN A 352 -14.16 19.81 -11.86
C ASN A 352 -13.28 20.56 -12.86
N CYS A 353 -13.09 20.05 -14.10
CA CYS A 353 -12.14 20.65 -15.05
C CYS A 353 -12.46 22.11 -15.37
N ALA A 354 -11.42 22.88 -15.70
CA ALA A 354 -11.52 24.30 -16.00
C ALA A 354 -12.35 24.60 -17.27
N ASP A 355 -12.33 23.71 -18.28
CA ASP A 355 -13.17 23.83 -19.47
C ASP A 355 -14.64 23.58 -19.10
N LYS A 356 -15.43 24.65 -19.10
CA LYS A 356 -16.83 24.61 -18.65
C LYS A 356 -17.73 23.74 -19.54
N VAL A 357 -17.43 23.63 -20.85
CA VAL A 357 -18.21 22.79 -21.77
C VAL A 357 -17.95 21.32 -21.45
N TRP A 358 -16.68 20.93 -21.39
CA TRP A 358 -16.31 19.56 -21.03
C TRP A 358 -16.67 19.21 -19.58
N ARG A 359 -16.59 20.16 -18.64
CA ARG A 359 -17.10 19.95 -17.26
C ARG A 359 -18.58 19.59 -17.28
N GLY A 360 -19.40 20.30 -18.04
CA GLY A 360 -20.83 20.01 -18.19
C GLY A 360 -21.07 18.63 -18.84
N LEU A 361 -20.34 18.31 -19.89
CA LEU A 361 -20.43 17.02 -20.57
C LEU A 361 -19.95 15.85 -19.68
N PHE A 362 -18.83 15.98 -18.97
CA PHE A 362 -18.37 14.93 -18.07
C PHE A 362 -19.28 14.72 -16.86
N ARG A 363 -20.07 15.70 -16.45
CA ARG A 363 -21.09 15.57 -15.41
C ARG A 363 -22.35 14.83 -15.89
N ASP A 364 -22.62 14.79 -17.20
CA ASP A 364 -23.68 13.96 -17.77
C ASP A 364 -23.21 12.50 -17.85
N VAL A 365 -23.90 11.62 -17.13
CA VAL A 365 -23.56 10.19 -17.08
C VAL A 365 -23.58 9.52 -18.45
N ARG A 366 -24.46 9.99 -19.38
CA ARG A 366 -24.57 9.44 -20.74
C ARG A 366 -23.26 9.62 -21.51
N VAL A 367 -22.57 10.75 -21.31
CA VAL A 367 -21.25 10.99 -21.93
C VAL A 367 -20.22 10.01 -21.38
N ARG A 368 -20.14 9.85 -20.05
CA ARG A 368 -19.18 8.92 -19.44
C ARG A 368 -19.45 7.46 -19.86
N ARG A 369 -20.72 7.06 -19.91
CA ARG A 369 -21.14 5.74 -20.42
C ARG A 369 -20.77 5.55 -21.89
N ALA A 370 -21.02 6.55 -22.73
CA ALA A 370 -20.66 6.51 -24.15
C ALA A 370 -19.13 6.36 -24.36
N LEU A 371 -18.32 7.13 -23.61
CA LEU A 371 -16.86 7.00 -23.65
C LEU A 371 -16.41 5.60 -23.22
N SER A 372 -17.06 5.02 -22.21
CA SER A 372 -16.75 3.66 -21.72
C SER A 372 -17.12 2.58 -22.74
N LEU A 373 -18.33 2.66 -23.32
CA LEU A 373 -18.82 1.68 -24.31
C LEU A 373 -18.01 1.71 -25.61
N ALA A 374 -17.39 2.84 -25.94
CA ALA A 374 -16.55 2.95 -27.12
C ALA A 374 -15.19 2.24 -26.97
N VAL A 375 -14.73 1.96 -25.76
CA VAL A 375 -13.41 1.32 -25.50
C VAL A 375 -13.48 -0.17 -25.78
N ASP A 376 -12.65 -0.67 -26.72
CA ASP A 376 -12.42 -2.11 -26.91
C ASP A 376 -11.38 -2.63 -25.89
N ARG A 377 -11.88 -3.10 -24.76
CA ARG A 377 -11.05 -3.63 -23.67
C ARG A 377 -10.35 -4.92 -24.05
N ARG A 378 -10.95 -5.70 -24.93
CA ARG A 378 -10.35 -6.95 -25.42
C ARG A 378 -9.11 -6.67 -26.26
N GLU A 379 -9.16 -5.67 -27.14
CA GLU A 379 -8.00 -5.24 -27.92
C GLU A 379 -6.88 -4.75 -27.01
N ILE A 380 -7.18 -3.90 -26.02
CA ILE A 380 -6.20 -3.45 -25.02
C ILE A 380 -5.61 -4.62 -24.25
N ASN A 381 -6.44 -5.57 -23.78
CA ASN A 381 -5.96 -6.74 -23.04
C ASN A 381 -5.00 -7.59 -23.87
N LEU A 382 -5.33 -7.82 -25.14
CA LEU A 382 -4.49 -8.63 -26.04
C LEU A 382 -3.19 -7.91 -26.41
N ALA A 383 -3.26 -6.63 -26.77
CA ALA A 383 -2.10 -5.88 -27.26
C ALA A 383 -1.13 -5.50 -26.12
N VAL A 384 -1.64 -5.08 -24.95
CA VAL A 384 -0.83 -4.51 -23.86
C VAL A 384 -0.53 -5.55 -22.78
N PHE A 385 -1.44 -6.51 -22.53
CA PHE A 385 -1.34 -7.47 -21.42
C PHE A 385 -1.29 -8.93 -21.89
N TYR A 386 -1.10 -9.19 -23.20
CA TYR A 386 -1.01 -10.55 -23.77
C TYR A 386 -2.23 -11.43 -23.47
N GLY A 387 -3.41 -10.83 -23.22
CA GLY A 387 -4.62 -11.54 -22.80
C GLY A 387 -4.59 -12.10 -21.38
N LEU A 388 -3.62 -11.71 -20.56
CA LEU A 388 -3.44 -12.21 -19.19
C LEU A 388 -4.18 -11.41 -18.12
N ALA A 389 -4.79 -10.29 -18.49
CA ALA A 389 -5.61 -9.47 -17.60
C ALA A 389 -7.09 -9.82 -17.73
N GLN A 390 -7.93 -9.22 -16.92
CA GLN A 390 -9.39 -9.35 -16.96
C GLN A 390 -10.01 -8.01 -17.39
N GLU A 391 -10.84 -8.03 -18.43
CA GLU A 391 -11.64 -6.89 -18.87
C GLU A 391 -12.67 -6.53 -17.80
N SER A 392 -12.68 -5.28 -17.33
CA SER A 392 -13.49 -4.87 -16.19
C SER A 392 -13.75 -3.36 -16.18
N ALA A 393 -14.85 -2.96 -15.57
CA ALA A 393 -14.98 -1.63 -15.01
C ALA A 393 -13.96 -1.43 -13.88
N ASP A 394 -13.76 -0.19 -13.46
CA ASP A 394 -12.94 0.12 -12.28
C ASP A 394 -13.73 -0.22 -11.01
N THR A 395 -13.43 -1.38 -10.43
CA THR A 395 -14.14 -1.93 -9.27
C THR A 395 -13.28 -2.94 -8.51
N VAL A 396 -13.84 -3.52 -7.44
CA VAL A 396 -13.16 -4.54 -6.64
C VAL A 396 -12.97 -5.85 -7.41
N LEU A 397 -11.90 -6.58 -7.08
CA LEU A 397 -11.51 -7.83 -7.72
C LEU A 397 -12.25 -9.03 -7.11
N PRO A 398 -12.30 -10.19 -7.81
CA PRO A 398 -12.90 -11.42 -7.31
C PRO A 398 -12.37 -11.94 -5.96
N GLU A 399 -11.17 -11.52 -5.58
CA GLU A 399 -10.54 -11.85 -4.30
C GLU A 399 -11.15 -11.07 -3.11
N SER A 400 -11.87 -9.99 -3.38
CA SER A 400 -12.61 -9.25 -2.35
C SER A 400 -13.94 -9.95 -2.02
N PRO A 401 -14.32 -10.07 -0.73
CA PRO A 401 -15.65 -10.57 -0.35
C PRO A 401 -16.80 -9.64 -0.79
N LEU A 402 -16.48 -8.42 -1.23
CA LEU A 402 -17.43 -7.43 -1.74
C LEU A 402 -17.64 -7.51 -3.25
N TYR A 403 -16.94 -8.43 -3.92
CA TYR A 403 -17.02 -8.57 -5.37
C TYR A 403 -18.41 -9.03 -5.83
N ARG A 404 -18.90 -8.37 -6.89
CA ARG A 404 -20.08 -8.78 -7.64
C ARG A 404 -19.82 -8.67 -9.13
N PRO A 405 -20.15 -9.71 -9.93
CA PRO A 405 -19.91 -9.69 -11.37
C PRO A 405 -20.60 -8.53 -12.11
N GLU A 406 -21.74 -8.04 -11.61
CA GLU A 406 -22.47 -6.92 -12.19
C GLU A 406 -21.67 -5.62 -12.12
N PHE A 407 -20.90 -5.38 -11.05
CA PHE A 407 -20.03 -4.21 -10.95
C PHE A 407 -18.90 -4.26 -11.98
N ALA A 408 -18.26 -5.43 -12.12
CA ALA A 408 -17.17 -5.63 -13.07
C ALA A 408 -17.62 -5.49 -14.53
N LYS A 409 -18.91 -5.78 -14.81
CA LYS A 409 -19.50 -5.73 -16.17
C LYS A 409 -20.24 -4.43 -16.47
N ALA A 410 -20.28 -3.49 -15.52
CA ALA A 410 -21.00 -2.23 -15.73
C ALA A 410 -20.39 -1.40 -16.86
N TRP A 411 -21.14 -1.16 -17.92
CA TRP A 411 -20.79 -0.30 -19.06
C TRP A 411 -19.45 -0.61 -19.74
N ILE A 412 -19.04 -1.89 -19.77
CA ILE A 412 -17.78 -2.33 -20.39
C ILE A 412 -17.94 -2.98 -21.77
N ALA A 413 -19.15 -3.27 -22.19
CA ALA A 413 -19.37 -3.83 -23.52
C ALA A 413 -18.81 -2.89 -24.60
N HIS A 414 -18.11 -3.45 -25.59
CA HIS A 414 -17.70 -2.65 -26.74
C HIS A 414 -18.90 -2.49 -27.67
N ASP A 415 -19.56 -1.35 -27.58
CA ASP A 415 -20.78 -1.00 -28.35
C ASP A 415 -20.70 0.46 -28.82
N PRO A 416 -19.98 0.71 -29.93
CA PRO A 416 -19.89 2.05 -30.52
C PRO A 416 -21.24 2.61 -31.02
N ASP A 417 -22.20 1.76 -31.37
CA ASP A 417 -23.52 2.19 -31.85
C ASP A 417 -24.33 2.75 -30.65
N GLN A 418 -24.37 2.06 -29.52
CA GLN A 418 -24.98 2.57 -28.31
C GLN A 418 -24.26 3.83 -27.80
N ALA A 419 -22.93 3.87 -27.88
CA ALA A 419 -22.15 5.06 -27.53
C ALA A 419 -22.54 6.27 -28.38
N ASN A 420 -22.70 6.10 -29.71
CA ASN A 420 -23.16 7.14 -30.61
C ASN A 420 -24.59 7.59 -30.24
N ALA A 421 -25.50 6.67 -29.95
CA ALA A 421 -26.88 6.99 -29.58
C ALA A 421 -26.92 7.85 -28.29
N LEU A 422 -26.14 7.49 -27.25
CA LEU A 422 -26.05 8.28 -26.02
C LEU A 422 -25.50 9.69 -26.25
N LEU A 423 -24.48 9.86 -27.10
CA LEU A 423 -23.96 11.18 -27.47
C LEU A 423 -24.96 12.01 -28.27
N ASP A 424 -25.78 11.36 -29.12
CA ASP A 424 -26.85 12.02 -29.86
C ASP A 424 -27.96 12.49 -28.90
N GLU A 425 -28.30 11.71 -27.87
CA GLU A 425 -29.27 12.09 -26.83
C GLU A 425 -28.81 13.30 -26.00
N VAL A 426 -27.50 13.45 -25.79
CA VAL A 426 -26.92 14.60 -25.10
C VAL A 426 -26.95 15.86 -25.96
N GLY A 427 -27.23 15.72 -27.28
CA GLY A 427 -27.31 16.82 -28.22
C GLY A 427 -26.07 17.00 -29.12
N LEU A 428 -25.09 16.12 -29.06
CA LEU A 428 -23.87 16.17 -29.87
C LEU A 428 -24.05 15.47 -31.23
N LYS A 429 -25.12 15.78 -31.96
CA LYS A 429 -25.49 15.11 -33.24
C LYS A 429 -24.67 15.55 -34.43
N THR A 430 -24.33 16.85 -34.49
CA THR A 430 -23.65 17.45 -35.65
C THR A 430 -22.18 17.04 -35.64
N ARG A 431 -21.64 16.80 -36.84
CA ARG A 431 -20.22 16.50 -37.05
C ARG A 431 -19.61 17.49 -38.03
N ASP A 432 -18.33 17.77 -37.87
CA ASP A 432 -17.52 18.53 -38.80
C ASP A 432 -17.06 17.69 -40.01
N ASP A 433 -16.29 18.30 -40.91
CA ASP A 433 -15.78 17.65 -42.13
C ASP A 433 -14.81 16.49 -41.83
N ASP A 434 -14.20 16.49 -40.63
CA ASP A 434 -13.32 15.42 -40.14
C ASP A 434 -14.10 14.30 -39.44
N GLY A 435 -15.42 14.40 -39.35
CA GLY A 435 -16.31 13.44 -38.69
C GLY A 435 -16.33 13.57 -37.16
N LEU A 436 -15.74 14.63 -36.58
CA LEU A 436 -15.79 14.89 -35.15
C LEU A 436 -17.10 15.59 -34.78
N ARG A 437 -17.65 15.25 -33.62
CA ARG A 437 -18.85 15.91 -33.09
C ARG A 437 -18.57 17.38 -32.79
N ILE A 438 -19.55 18.23 -32.99
CA ILE A 438 -19.47 19.66 -32.67
C ILE A 438 -20.03 19.87 -31.25
N LEU A 439 -19.23 20.50 -30.40
CA LEU A 439 -19.59 20.87 -29.02
C LEU A 439 -20.60 22.05 -29.03
N PRO A 440 -21.32 22.30 -27.92
CA PRO A 440 -22.27 23.41 -27.80
C PRO A 440 -21.68 24.79 -28.05
N ASP A 441 -20.37 24.96 -27.92
CA ASP A 441 -19.65 26.21 -28.19
C ASP A 441 -19.07 26.29 -29.62
N GLY A 442 -19.38 25.32 -30.48
CA GLY A 442 -18.94 25.26 -31.88
C GLY A 442 -17.57 24.62 -32.11
N ARG A 443 -16.83 24.26 -31.09
CA ARG A 443 -15.56 23.52 -31.23
C ARG A 443 -15.82 22.07 -31.62
N SER A 444 -14.87 21.44 -32.31
CA SER A 444 -14.85 19.98 -32.49
C SER A 444 -14.60 19.27 -31.17
N ALA A 445 -15.21 18.11 -30.99
CA ALA A 445 -15.08 17.32 -29.76
C ALA A 445 -13.68 16.72 -29.65
N GLN A 446 -12.85 17.34 -28.82
CA GLN A 446 -11.46 16.96 -28.57
C GLN A 446 -11.23 16.85 -27.07
N ILE A 447 -10.68 15.71 -26.62
CA ILE A 447 -10.31 15.46 -25.23
C ILE A 447 -8.79 15.36 -25.15
N ILE A 448 -8.18 16.13 -24.23
CA ILE A 448 -6.78 16.00 -23.89
C ILE A 448 -6.68 15.08 -22.68
N VAL A 449 -6.04 13.93 -22.86
CA VAL A 449 -5.73 13.00 -21.76
C VAL A 449 -4.28 13.21 -21.33
N GLU A 450 -4.09 13.55 -20.05
CA GLU A 450 -2.76 13.79 -19.49
C GLU A 450 -2.29 12.59 -18.66
N THR A 451 -0.97 12.29 -18.74
CA THR A 451 -0.29 11.22 -17.98
C THR A 451 1.01 11.73 -17.38
N ALA A 452 1.52 11.01 -16.36
CA ALA A 452 2.83 11.28 -15.77
C ALA A 452 4.01 10.71 -16.61
N GLY A 453 3.74 9.96 -17.69
CA GLY A 453 4.76 9.41 -18.58
C GLY A 453 5.70 8.39 -17.92
N GLU A 454 5.25 7.72 -16.87
CA GLU A 454 6.07 6.76 -16.11
C GLU A 454 6.01 5.34 -16.66
N SER A 455 5.04 5.03 -17.53
CA SER A 455 4.85 3.71 -18.12
C SER A 455 4.43 3.81 -19.58
N THR A 456 5.06 3.00 -20.44
CA THR A 456 4.66 2.86 -21.85
C THR A 456 3.27 2.23 -21.99
N LEU A 457 2.83 1.42 -21.02
CA LEU A 457 1.50 0.81 -21.02
C LEU A 457 0.37 1.85 -21.11
N GLU A 458 0.57 3.03 -20.52
CA GLU A 458 -0.40 4.15 -20.59
C GLU A 458 -0.51 4.67 -22.03
N THR A 459 0.63 4.93 -22.66
CA THR A 459 0.66 5.46 -24.04
C THR A 459 0.12 4.43 -25.03
N ASP A 460 0.55 3.17 -24.93
CA ASP A 460 0.10 2.09 -25.81
C ASP A 460 -1.43 1.90 -25.74
N ALA A 461 -2.00 1.94 -24.54
CA ALA A 461 -3.45 1.85 -24.35
C ALA A 461 -4.17 3.10 -24.89
N LEU A 462 -3.62 4.30 -24.69
CA LEU A 462 -4.22 5.55 -25.19
C LEU A 462 -4.21 5.65 -26.72
N GLU A 463 -3.19 5.12 -27.38
CA GLU A 463 -3.15 5.05 -28.85
C GLU A 463 -4.31 4.20 -29.38
N LEU A 464 -4.58 3.03 -28.79
CA LEU A 464 -5.76 2.21 -29.16
C LEU A 464 -7.07 2.95 -28.88
N ILE A 465 -7.19 3.58 -27.70
CA ILE A 465 -8.41 4.33 -27.34
C ILE A 465 -8.62 5.52 -28.26
N THR A 466 -7.57 6.14 -28.82
CA THR A 466 -7.69 7.20 -29.82
C THR A 466 -8.48 6.71 -31.05
N ASP A 467 -8.16 5.53 -31.56
CA ASP A 467 -8.88 4.94 -32.69
C ASP A 467 -10.33 4.53 -32.32
N HIS A 468 -10.52 4.04 -31.08
CA HIS A 468 -11.85 3.69 -30.58
C HIS A 468 -12.77 4.91 -30.52
N TRP A 469 -12.31 6.01 -29.91
CA TRP A 469 -13.13 7.23 -29.75
C TRP A 469 -13.34 8.00 -31.05
N ARG A 470 -12.42 7.85 -32.00
CA ARG A 470 -12.61 8.43 -33.35
C ARG A 470 -13.89 7.88 -34.00
N LYS A 471 -14.24 6.60 -33.80
CA LYS A 471 -15.45 5.97 -34.34
C LYS A 471 -16.74 6.61 -33.82
N ILE A 472 -16.70 7.16 -32.59
CA ILE A 472 -17.84 7.89 -31.99
C ILE A 472 -17.76 9.40 -32.17
N GLY A 473 -16.79 9.89 -32.98
CA GLY A 473 -16.64 11.31 -33.33
C GLY A 473 -15.98 12.15 -32.26
N ILE A 474 -15.11 11.58 -31.47
CA ILE A 474 -14.30 12.27 -30.45
C ILE A 474 -12.82 12.05 -30.76
N ALA A 475 -12.04 13.14 -30.86
CA ALA A 475 -10.59 13.06 -30.97
C ALA A 475 -9.96 13.03 -29.60
N LEU A 476 -8.94 12.15 -29.39
CA LEU A 476 -8.14 12.08 -28.18
C LEU A 476 -6.74 12.61 -28.51
N PHE A 477 -6.21 13.47 -27.63
CA PHE A 477 -4.82 13.94 -27.68
C PHE A 477 -4.11 13.57 -26.39
N ILE A 478 -2.94 12.95 -26.52
CA ILE A 478 -2.12 12.51 -25.39
C ILE A 478 -1.16 13.65 -25.03
N ARG A 479 -1.12 14.01 -23.74
CA ARG A 479 -0.15 14.95 -23.18
C ARG A 479 0.58 14.31 -22.03
N THR A 480 1.87 14.06 -22.21
CA THR A 480 2.75 13.54 -21.17
C THR A 480 3.52 14.67 -20.50
N SER A 481 3.66 14.64 -19.18
CA SER A 481 4.47 15.58 -18.41
C SER A 481 5.15 14.90 -17.24
N GLN A 482 6.14 15.56 -16.62
CA GLN A 482 6.75 15.02 -15.38
C GLN A 482 5.70 14.97 -14.27
N ARG A 483 5.82 13.96 -13.40
CA ARG A 483 4.86 13.65 -12.33
C ARG A 483 4.48 14.87 -11.47
N ASP A 484 5.45 15.68 -11.06
CA ASP A 484 5.18 16.84 -10.20
C ASP A 484 4.37 17.91 -10.93
N ILE A 485 4.62 18.11 -12.22
CA ILE A 485 3.88 19.03 -13.08
C ILE A 485 2.46 18.50 -13.31
N PHE A 486 2.34 17.22 -13.68
CA PHE A 486 1.06 16.54 -13.85
C PHE A 486 0.19 16.68 -12.59
N ARG A 487 0.73 16.32 -11.42
CA ARG A 487 -0.02 16.42 -10.15
C ARG A 487 -0.45 17.85 -9.83
N SER A 488 0.46 18.82 -9.96
CA SER A 488 0.12 20.22 -9.69
C SER A 488 -1.04 20.71 -10.57
N ARG A 489 -1.08 20.32 -11.84
CA ARG A 489 -2.16 20.65 -12.77
C ARG A 489 -3.46 19.92 -12.43
N ALA A 490 -3.37 18.64 -12.06
CA ALA A 490 -4.52 17.82 -11.68
C ALA A 490 -5.20 18.39 -10.43
N LEU A 491 -4.44 18.63 -9.36
CA LEU A 491 -4.92 19.20 -8.09
C LEU A 491 -5.56 20.59 -8.29
N GLY A 492 -5.03 21.39 -9.25
CA GLY A 492 -5.59 22.69 -9.61
C GLY A 492 -6.83 22.62 -10.53
N GLY A 493 -7.35 21.44 -10.84
CA GLY A 493 -8.52 21.27 -11.74
C GLY A 493 -8.24 21.63 -13.22
N GLN A 494 -6.97 21.76 -13.61
CA GLN A 494 -6.60 22.21 -14.97
C GLN A 494 -6.61 21.09 -16.02
N ILE A 495 -6.54 19.84 -15.57
CA ILE A 495 -6.56 18.68 -16.46
C ILE A 495 -7.99 18.35 -16.83
N MET A 496 -8.23 18.11 -18.13
CA MET A 496 -9.54 17.71 -18.65
C MET A 496 -9.84 16.24 -18.29
N MET A 497 -8.89 15.35 -18.56
CA MET A 497 -8.98 13.92 -18.27
C MET A 497 -7.58 13.38 -17.99
N SER A 498 -7.46 12.48 -17.04
CA SER A 498 -6.21 11.81 -16.72
C SER A 498 -6.27 10.32 -17.08
N MET A 499 -5.12 9.73 -17.43
CA MET A 499 -4.90 8.30 -17.39
C MET A 499 -4.08 7.99 -16.14
N TRP A 500 -4.60 7.14 -15.27
CA TRP A 500 -3.95 6.70 -14.02
C TRP A 500 -4.42 5.29 -13.62
N SER A 501 -3.97 4.78 -12.46
CA SER A 501 -4.64 3.62 -11.87
C SER A 501 -6.06 3.98 -11.44
N GLY A 502 -6.97 3.00 -11.47
CA GLY A 502 -8.27 3.11 -10.84
C GLY A 502 -8.18 2.97 -9.31
N ILE A 503 -9.19 2.37 -8.69
CA ILE A 503 -9.23 2.09 -7.24
C ILE A 503 -7.95 1.37 -6.83
N ASP A 504 -7.18 1.94 -5.89
CA ASP A 504 -5.87 1.38 -5.48
C ASP A 504 -6.03 0.05 -4.72
N ASN A 505 -7.01 -0.02 -3.81
CA ASN A 505 -7.35 -1.25 -3.12
C ASN A 505 -8.59 -1.91 -3.74
N GLY A 506 -8.39 -2.78 -4.70
CA GLY A 506 -9.45 -3.61 -5.31
C GLY A 506 -9.73 -4.92 -4.54
N VAL A 507 -9.13 -5.15 -3.38
CA VAL A 507 -9.39 -6.31 -2.53
C VAL A 507 -9.82 -5.90 -1.10
N PRO A 508 -10.68 -4.88 -0.93
CA PRO A 508 -11.10 -4.46 0.39
C PRO A 508 -11.97 -5.52 1.07
N THR A 509 -11.89 -5.54 2.40
CA THR A 509 -12.92 -6.12 3.25
C THR A 509 -13.92 -5.05 3.69
N ALA A 510 -15.05 -5.45 4.27
CA ALA A 510 -16.05 -4.50 4.75
C ALA A 510 -15.52 -3.50 5.82
N ASP A 511 -14.49 -3.91 6.55
CA ASP A 511 -13.87 -3.11 7.61
C ASP A 511 -12.83 -2.10 7.10
N MET A 512 -12.48 -2.14 5.83
CA MET A 512 -11.61 -1.14 5.19
C MET A 512 -12.45 0.03 4.68
N ASN A 513 -11.94 1.24 4.82
CA ASN A 513 -12.68 2.46 4.49
C ASN A 513 -12.95 2.62 2.99
N PRO A 514 -14.22 2.83 2.55
CA PRO A 514 -14.57 3.04 1.14
C PRO A 514 -14.28 4.45 0.62
N ASN A 515 -13.37 5.18 1.23
CA ASN A 515 -13.08 6.58 0.92
C ASN A 515 -12.66 6.84 -0.54
N GLN A 516 -12.15 5.83 -1.24
CA GLN A 516 -11.80 5.95 -2.66
C GLN A 516 -13.02 6.08 -3.57
N LEU A 517 -14.21 5.69 -3.11
CA LEU A 517 -15.45 5.78 -3.87
C LEU A 517 -16.18 7.13 -3.71
N ALA A 518 -15.65 8.05 -2.91
CA ALA A 518 -16.21 9.37 -2.66
C ALA A 518 -15.11 10.44 -2.66
N PRO A 519 -15.40 11.72 -2.97
CA PRO A 519 -14.39 12.78 -3.03
C PRO A 519 -13.89 13.16 -1.62
N THR A 520 -12.86 12.49 -1.14
CA THR A 520 -12.30 12.65 0.20
C THR A 520 -10.88 13.19 0.22
N ILE A 521 -10.18 13.12 -0.92
CA ILE A 521 -8.83 13.66 -1.08
C ILE A 521 -8.71 14.34 -2.45
N ASP A 522 -7.85 15.34 -2.53
CA ASP A 522 -7.56 16.10 -3.75
C ASP A 522 -6.77 15.29 -4.81
N ASP A 523 -6.21 14.14 -4.42
CA ASP A 523 -5.47 13.22 -5.28
C ASP A 523 -6.38 12.29 -6.12
N GLN A 524 -7.69 12.37 -5.93
CA GLN A 524 -8.69 11.68 -6.74
C GLN A 524 -8.96 12.51 -8.01
N LEU A 525 -8.33 12.10 -9.12
CA LEU A 525 -8.19 12.91 -10.34
C LEU A 525 -9.51 13.17 -11.09
N GLN A 526 -10.56 12.41 -10.82
CA GLN A 526 -11.90 12.62 -11.38
C GLN A 526 -12.67 13.78 -10.70
N TRP A 527 -12.26 14.18 -9.48
CA TRP A 527 -12.94 15.24 -8.72
C TRP A 527 -12.05 15.97 -7.70
N PRO A 528 -10.88 16.47 -8.14
CA PRO A 528 -9.86 17.00 -7.21
C PRO A 528 -10.34 18.19 -6.38
N LEU A 529 -11.19 19.08 -6.95
CA LEU A 529 -11.66 20.24 -6.21
C LEU A 529 -12.73 19.88 -5.16
N TRP A 530 -13.52 18.82 -5.37
CA TRP A 530 -14.43 18.30 -4.35
C TRP A 530 -13.65 17.61 -3.21
N GLY A 531 -12.57 16.90 -3.55
CA GLY A 531 -11.66 16.34 -2.55
C GLY A 531 -10.97 17.41 -1.72
N ALA A 532 -10.49 18.49 -2.34
CA ALA A 532 -9.92 19.65 -1.66
C ALA A 532 -10.93 20.33 -0.71
N HIS A 533 -12.20 20.42 -1.12
CA HIS A 533 -13.28 20.93 -0.26
C HIS A 533 -13.46 20.08 0.98
N TYR A 534 -13.50 18.76 0.83
CA TYR A 534 -13.61 17.84 1.96
C TYR A 534 -12.42 17.97 2.93
N LEU A 535 -11.19 17.91 2.42
CA LEU A 535 -9.96 17.99 3.22
C LEU A 535 -9.84 19.31 3.99
N SER A 536 -10.29 20.40 3.39
CA SER A 536 -10.20 21.75 3.97
C SER A 536 -11.39 22.13 4.84
N ASN A 537 -12.32 21.21 5.11
CA ASN A 537 -13.59 21.50 5.78
C ASN A 537 -14.34 22.69 5.14
N GLY A 538 -14.35 22.73 3.81
CA GLY A 538 -15.10 23.71 3.02
C GLY A 538 -14.38 25.03 2.77
N THR A 539 -13.13 25.20 3.17
CA THR A 539 -12.39 26.47 3.00
C THR A 539 -11.70 26.60 1.64
N MET A 540 -11.47 25.47 0.96
CA MET A 540 -10.85 25.40 -0.38
C MET A 540 -11.67 24.49 -1.30
N GLY A 541 -11.39 24.55 -2.60
CA GLY A 541 -12.05 23.70 -3.60
C GLY A 541 -13.48 24.10 -3.89
N GLU A 542 -14.29 23.13 -4.29
CA GLU A 542 -15.70 23.30 -4.64
C GLU A 542 -16.55 22.26 -3.87
N ALA A 543 -17.74 22.62 -3.40
CA ALA A 543 -18.67 21.66 -2.81
C ALA A 543 -19.23 20.70 -3.89
N PRO A 544 -19.34 19.39 -3.60
CA PRO A 544 -20.03 18.45 -4.50
C PRO A 544 -21.49 18.86 -4.72
N ASP A 545 -21.91 18.88 -5.99
CA ASP A 545 -23.25 19.32 -6.40
C ASP A 545 -24.01 18.25 -7.24
N LEU A 546 -23.39 17.14 -7.59
CA LEU A 546 -24.07 16.02 -8.24
C LEU A 546 -24.78 15.14 -7.19
N PRO A 547 -26.08 14.82 -7.38
CA PRO A 547 -26.86 14.05 -6.42
C PRO A 547 -26.20 12.72 -6.03
N GLU A 548 -25.66 11.98 -6.99
CA GLU A 548 -25.04 10.67 -6.76
C GLU A 548 -23.74 10.80 -5.95
N VAL A 549 -23.00 11.89 -6.13
CA VAL A 549 -21.78 12.15 -5.34
C VAL A 549 -22.15 12.58 -3.92
N VAL A 550 -23.21 13.38 -3.75
CA VAL A 550 -23.74 13.72 -2.42
C VAL A 550 -24.21 12.47 -1.69
N GLU A 551 -24.83 11.50 -2.40
CA GLU A 551 -25.21 10.21 -1.84
C GLU A 551 -23.99 9.37 -1.42
N LEU A 552 -22.95 9.31 -2.25
CA LEU A 552 -21.68 8.65 -1.89
C LEU A 552 -21.07 9.23 -0.60
N MET A 553 -21.09 10.55 -0.45
CA MET A 553 -20.63 11.21 0.77
C MET A 553 -21.49 10.87 1.99
N ALA A 554 -22.81 10.79 1.81
CA ALA A 554 -23.75 10.38 2.88
C ALA A 554 -23.53 8.90 3.29
N LEU A 555 -23.32 8.00 2.32
CA LEU A 555 -23.00 6.60 2.55
C LEU A 555 -21.66 6.45 3.29
N LEU A 556 -20.63 7.19 2.89
CA LEU A 556 -19.34 7.19 3.58
C LEU A 556 -19.49 7.67 5.04
N LYS A 557 -20.27 8.73 5.28
CA LYS A 557 -20.56 9.18 6.63
C LYS A 557 -21.26 8.11 7.45
N ARG A 558 -22.20 7.36 6.86
CA ARG A 558 -22.86 6.21 7.50
C ARG A 558 -21.86 5.10 7.81
N TRP A 559 -20.95 4.77 6.88
CA TRP A 559 -19.91 3.77 7.10
C TRP A 559 -19.04 4.16 8.31
N ASN A 560 -18.60 5.40 8.40
CA ASN A 560 -17.81 5.90 9.53
C ASN A 560 -18.56 5.83 10.88
N ALA A 561 -19.90 5.86 10.87
CA ALA A 561 -20.73 5.76 12.07
C ALA A 561 -21.25 4.34 12.36
N SER A 562 -20.97 3.36 11.47
CA SER A 562 -21.49 1.99 11.55
C SER A 562 -20.78 1.17 12.61
N THR A 563 -21.52 0.21 13.16
CA THR A 563 -21.00 -0.82 14.07
C THR A 563 -21.31 -2.21 13.50
N GLY A 564 -20.30 -2.90 13.04
CA GLY A 564 -20.44 -4.28 12.55
C GLY A 564 -20.27 -4.45 11.04
N ALA A 565 -19.67 -5.58 10.68
CA ALA A 565 -19.23 -5.88 9.31
C ALA A 565 -20.38 -6.00 8.30
N THR A 566 -21.56 -6.46 8.71
CA THR A 566 -22.72 -6.62 7.81
C THR A 566 -23.22 -5.29 7.28
N GLU A 567 -23.44 -4.31 8.16
CA GLU A 567 -23.86 -2.97 7.74
C GLU A 567 -22.78 -2.30 6.86
N ARG A 568 -21.51 -2.43 7.23
CA ARG A 568 -20.40 -1.93 6.43
C ARG A 568 -20.36 -2.53 5.03
N ALA A 569 -20.61 -3.85 4.90
CA ALA A 569 -20.67 -4.52 3.61
C ALA A 569 -21.84 -4.05 2.74
N GLU A 570 -23.01 -3.79 3.32
CA GLU A 570 -24.17 -3.23 2.61
C GLU A 570 -23.89 -1.82 2.10
N ILE A 571 -23.24 -0.97 2.91
CA ILE A 571 -22.84 0.38 2.50
C ILE A 571 -21.82 0.31 1.36
N TRP A 572 -20.80 -0.54 1.48
CA TRP A 572 -19.82 -0.78 0.39
C TRP A 572 -20.51 -1.16 -0.92
N ASN A 573 -21.44 -2.13 -0.86
CA ASN A 573 -22.16 -2.57 -2.05
C ASN A 573 -23.00 -1.45 -2.68
N SER A 574 -23.63 -0.59 -1.86
CA SER A 574 -24.36 0.57 -2.35
C SER A 574 -23.45 1.57 -3.03
N MET A 575 -22.29 1.87 -2.42
CA MET A 575 -21.31 2.78 -2.99
C MET A 575 -20.71 2.24 -4.30
N LEU A 576 -20.35 0.95 -4.36
CA LEU A 576 -19.84 0.31 -5.57
C LEU A 576 -20.88 0.32 -6.70
N SER A 577 -22.17 0.09 -6.38
CA SER A 577 -23.27 0.16 -7.36
C SER A 577 -23.36 1.55 -7.98
N ILE A 578 -23.36 2.60 -7.18
CA ILE A 578 -23.40 3.98 -7.66
C ILE A 578 -22.13 4.29 -8.48
N TYR A 579 -20.95 3.98 -7.93
CA TYR A 579 -19.67 4.32 -8.55
C TYR A 579 -19.52 3.72 -9.95
N THR A 580 -19.87 2.43 -10.10
CA THR A 580 -19.73 1.70 -11.36
C THR A 580 -20.85 2.05 -12.36
N ASP A 581 -22.09 2.27 -11.91
CA ASP A 581 -23.19 2.68 -12.79
C ASP A 581 -23.00 4.08 -13.34
N GLN A 582 -22.50 5.00 -12.50
CA GLN A 582 -22.22 6.37 -12.89
C GLN A 582 -20.94 6.54 -13.71
N VAL A 583 -20.11 5.50 -13.82
CA VAL A 583 -18.84 5.50 -14.58
C VAL A 583 -17.98 6.72 -14.19
N PHE A 584 -17.76 6.91 -12.89
CA PHE A 584 -16.90 8.01 -12.41
C PHE A 584 -15.43 7.82 -12.81
N SER A 585 -15.03 6.59 -13.09
CA SER A 585 -13.80 6.23 -13.79
C SER A 585 -14.09 5.18 -14.87
N ILE A 586 -13.37 5.26 -15.98
CA ILE A 586 -13.49 4.32 -17.09
C ILE A 586 -12.35 3.31 -16.96
N GLY A 587 -12.62 2.20 -16.27
CA GLY A 587 -11.68 1.10 -16.15
C GLY A 587 -11.46 0.39 -17.49
N THR A 588 -10.26 -0.15 -17.67
CA THR A 588 -9.92 -0.96 -18.85
C THR A 588 -9.78 -2.43 -18.49
N VAL A 589 -8.78 -2.78 -17.70
CA VAL A 589 -8.51 -4.14 -17.24
C VAL A 589 -8.07 -4.15 -15.78
N ASN A 590 -8.41 -5.22 -15.07
CA ASN A 590 -7.90 -5.50 -13.73
C ASN A 590 -7.26 -6.90 -13.64
N GLY A 591 -6.87 -7.32 -12.44
CA GLY A 591 -6.19 -8.60 -12.25
C GLY A 591 -4.89 -8.73 -13.05
N THR A 592 -4.29 -7.62 -13.45
CA THR A 592 -3.00 -7.58 -14.14
C THR A 592 -1.89 -8.11 -13.25
N HIS A 593 -0.75 -8.42 -13.84
CA HIS A 593 0.35 -9.06 -13.15
C HIS A 593 1.51 -8.10 -12.90
N GLN A 594 2.04 -8.17 -11.68
CA GLN A 594 3.33 -7.61 -11.32
C GLN A 594 4.41 -8.67 -11.48
N PRO A 595 5.43 -8.47 -12.31
CA PRO A 595 6.62 -9.29 -12.29
C PRO A 595 7.32 -9.17 -10.93
N VAL A 596 7.67 -10.29 -10.32
CA VAL A 596 8.48 -10.39 -9.12
C VAL A 596 9.64 -11.30 -9.46
N LEU A 597 10.82 -10.73 -9.69
CA LEU A 597 12.01 -11.49 -10.01
C LEU A 597 12.80 -11.80 -8.74
N VAL A 598 13.15 -13.07 -8.58
CA VAL A 598 13.88 -13.55 -7.40
C VAL A 598 15.07 -14.41 -7.78
N SER A 599 16.10 -14.39 -6.94
CA SER A 599 17.20 -15.37 -7.01
C SER A 599 16.64 -16.79 -6.85
N SER A 600 17.14 -17.74 -7.63
CA SER A 600 16.81 -19.17 -7.48
C SER A 600 17.16 -19.73 -6.08
N ARG A 601 17.96 -18.99 -5.30
CA ARG A 601 18.30 -19.30 -3.91
C ARG A 601 17.25 -18.86 -2.91
N LEU A 602 16.37 -17.91 -3.25
CA LEU A 602 15.36 -17.41 -2.30
C LEU A 602 14.30 -18.48 -2.03
N ARG A 603 13.98 -18.68 -0.76
CA ARG A 603 13.01 -19.66 -0.28
C ARG A 603 11.91 -18.96 0.52
N ASN A 604 10.78 -19.64 0.70
CA ASN A 604 9.60 -19.20 1.44
C ASN A 604 8.81 -18.05 0.77
N LEU A 605 9.20 -17.61 -0.41
CA LEU A 605 8.37 -16.69 -1.19
C LEU A 605 7.18 -17.46 -1.79
N PRO A 606 5.93 -16.98 -1.68
CA PRO A 606 4.78 -17.63 -2.31
C PRO A 606 4.86 -17.56 -3.84
N ASP A 607 4.52 -18.67 -4.52
CA ASP A 607 4.51 -18.73 -5.99
C ASP A 607 3.46 -17.79 -6.60
N LYS A 608 2.31 -17.65 -5.94
CA LYS A 608 1.20 -16.76 -6.31
C LYS A 608 0.80 -15.93 -5.12
N ALA A 609 0.60 -14.64 -5.32
CA ALA A 609 0.21 -13.71 -4.27
C ALA A 609 -0.49 -12.49 -4.85
N LEU A 610 -1.08 -11.68 -3.97
CA LEU A 610 -1.59 -10.36 -4.27
C LEU A 610 -0.47 -9.32 -4.10
N TYR A 611 -0.44 -8.32 -4.96
CA TYR A 611 0.56 -7.26 -4.95
C TYR A 611 -0.10 -5.89 -4.98
N GLY A 612 -0.02 -5.17 -3.91
CA GLY A 612 -0.53 -3.79 -3.78
C GLY A 612 0.15 -3.05 -2.65
N TYR A 613 0.05 -1.73 -2.67
CA TYR A 613 0.52 -0.92 -1.55
C TYR A 613 -0.31 -1.20 -0.31
N ASP A 614 -1.61 -0.98 -0.37
CA ASP A 614 -2.59 -1.43 0.60
C ASP A 614 -3.50 -2.49 -0.05
N PRO A 615 -3.96 -3.48 0.70
CA PRO A 615 -3.63 -3.82 2.09
C PRO A 615 -2.41 -4.74 2.25
N THR A 616 -1.75 -5.17 1.14
CA THR A 616 -0.74 -6.23 1.18
C THR A 616 0.67 -5.73 1.54
N ALA A 617 0.89 -4.40 1.61
CA ALA A 617 2.21 -3.80 1.84
C ALA A 617 3.28 -4.42 0.92
N TYR A 618 2.93 -4.64 -0.35
CA TYR A 618 3.71 -5.39 -1.33
C TYR A 618 4.06 -6.80 -0.84
N PHE A 619 5.21 -6.97 -0.18
CA PHE A 619 5.64 -8.24 0.42
C PHE A 619 5.27 -8.38 1.90
N GLY A 620 4.84 -7.29 2.55
CA GLY A 620 4.75 -7.19 4.00
C GLY A 620 3.89 -8.27 4.65
N VAL A 621 2.66 -8.47 4.16
CA VAL A 621 1.75 -9.49 4.70
C VAL A 621 2.28 -10.93 4.53
N TYR A 622 3.22 -11.12 3.58
CA TYR A 622 3.88 -12.41 3.34
C TYR A 622 5.13 -12.59 4.21
N MET A 623 5.38 -11.70 5.17
CA MET A 623 6.41 -11.83 6.20
C MET A 623 7.80 -12.09 5.60
N LEU A 624 8.40 -11.05 4.98
CA LEU A 624 9.75 -11.10 4.40
C LEU A 624 10.80 -11.64 5.39
N ASP A 625 10.60 -11.42 6.69
CA ASP A 625 11.45 -11.92 7.77
C ASP A 625 11.52 -13.46 7.84
N THR A 626 10.56 -14.17 7.21
CA THR A 626 10.56 -15.64 7.08
C THR A 626 11.27 -16.14 5.82
N PHE A 627 11.70 -15.25 4.91
CA PHE A 627 12.42 -15.66 3.71
C PHE A 627 13.90 -15.94 4.04
N TRP A 628 14.51 -16.86 3.30
CA TRP A 628 15.89 -17.26 3.52
C TRP A 628 16.60 -17.66 2.23
N LEU A 629 17.94 -17.65 2.24
CA LEU A 629 18.76 -17.96 1.09
C LEU A 629 19.33 -19.38 1.23
N GLY A 630 18.84 -20.32 0.41
CA GLY A 630 19.37 -21.66 0.32
C GLY A 630 20.66 -21.74 -0.50
N GLU A 631 21.24 -22.93 -0.54
CA GLU A 631 22.33 -23.25 -1.47
C GLU A 631 21.83 -23.17 -2.91
N SER A 632 22.76 -22.84 -3.83
CA SER A 632 22.50 -22.70 -5.27
C SER A 632 22.31 -24.04 -5.95
#